data_65f1ef23836830167a0f85f24d7b18a8
#
_entry.id   65f1ef23836830167a0f85f24d7b18a8
#
_cell.length_a   1.000
_cell.length_b   1.000
_cell.length_c   1.000
_cell.angle_alpha   90.00
_cell.angle_beta   90.00
_cell.angle_gamma   90.00
#
_symmetry.space_group_name_H-M   'P 1'
#
loop_
_entity.id
_entity.type
_entity.pdbx_description
1 polymer ?
#
loop_
_entity_poly.entity_id
_entity_poly.type
_entity_poly.pdbx_seq_one_letter_code
_entity_poly.pdbx_strand_id
1 'polypeptide(L)'
;MKILYLLCLVIGSSAFTQTITFSGCPNLFDSPPNTYVFNKTGVDAFSKNIYMTSPIDGGQDCSGLGTCEFKIQWNNALTRWEFLGDEGNGTFTTPYLIYYNSTGNNSVPIPPGNSIGTWVENTAMTNGQCGGNLTAVNSTMTGDVQTTTLGTSDLSKNKIQIFPNPVVDFITISGIDDGLTIQIYNIDGRLVKSEMFDFKIDVSQLVPGGYILKINTRNFQIHQFKFMKK
;
A
#
# COMPACT_ATOMS: atom_id res chain seq x y z
N MET A 1 51.65 -1.74 24.80
CA MET A 1 50.40 -0.96 24.63
C MET A 1 49.78 -1.29 23.27
N LYS A 2 48.73 -2.10 23.21
CA LYS A 2 48.01 -2.42 21.99
C LYS A 2 46.79 -1.50 21.88
N ILE A 3 46.81 -0.63 20.88
CA ILE A 3 45.71 0.29 20.60
C ILE A 3 44.67 -0.50 19.80
N LEU A 4 43.49 -0.71 20.40
CA LEU A 4 42.36 -1.35 19.78
C LEU A 4 41.55 -0.28 19.04
N TYR A 5 41.61 -0.28 17.71
CA TYR A 5 40.76 0.57 16.86
C TYR A 5 39.34 0.00 16.85
N LEU A 6 38.42 0.68 17.53
CA LEU A 6 37.00 0.40 17.47
C LEU A 6 36.43 1.02 16.17
N LEU A 7 36.22 0.17 15.15
CA LEU A 7 35.57 0.58 13.89
C LEU A 7 34.06 0.70 14.12
N CYS A 8 33.56 1.92 14.36
CA CYS A 8 32.13 2.18 14.37
C CYS A 8 31.59 2.09 12.94
N LEU A 9 30.94 0.98 12.63
CA LEU A 9 30.12 0.83 11.42
C LEU A 9 28.84 1.64 11.61
N VAL A 10 28.78 2.84 11.04
CA VAL A 10 27.54 3.61 10.91
C VAL A 10 26.70 2.96 9.82
N ILE A 11 25.75 2.10 10.18
CA ILE A 11 24.74 1.59 9.27
C ILE A 11 23.77 2.75 9.02
N GLY A 12 23.99 3.48 7.94
CA GLY A 12 23.04 4.46 7.45
C GLY A 12 21.76 3.74 7.02
N SER A 13 20.71 3.74 7.87
CA SER A 13 19.39 3.37 7.45
C SER A 13 18.90 4.42 6.46
N SER A 14 18.82 4.07 5.17
CA SER A 14 18.12 4.86 4.15
C SER A 14 16.64 4.89 4.55
N ALA A 15 16.21 5.92 5.26
CA ALA A 15 14.82 6.17 5.49
C ALA A 15 14.23 6.61 4.14
N PHE A 16 13.56 5.70 3.44
CA PHE A 16 12.69 6.09 2.32
C PHE A 16 11.59 6.97 2.91
N THR A 17 11.56 8.23 2.52
CA THR A 17 10.46 9.12 2.89
C THR A 17 9.20 8.60 2.24
N GLN A 18 8.22 8.18 3.06
CA GLN A 18 6.91 7.79 2.57
C GLN A 18 6.18 9.07 2.15
N THR A 19 5.95 9.21 0.85
CA THR A 19 5.35 10.42 0.26
C THR A 19 4.15 10.06 -0.60
N ILE A 20 3.21 11.00 -0.68
CA ILE A 20 2.12 11.00 -1.67
C ILE A 20 2.34 12.20 -2.58
N THR A 21 2.26 11.97 -3.88
CA THR A 21 2.26 13.04 -4.89
C THR A 21 0.85 13.16 -5.46
N PHE A 22 0.28 14.36 -5.37
CA PHE A 22 -1.07 14.66 -5.82
C PHE A 22 -1.08 15.82 -6.80
N SER A 23 -1.91 15.71 -7.85
CA SER A 23 -2.30 16.81 -8.72
C SER A 23 -3.78 16.66 -9.05
N GLY A 24 -4.54 17.73 -8.95
CA GLY A 24 -5.99 17.73 -9.17
C GLY A 24 -6.63 19.00 -8.63
N CYS A 25 -7.95 19.11 -8.79
CA CYS A 25 -8.72 20.28 -8.33
C CYS A 25 -8.21 21.63 -8.92
N PRO A 26 -8.07 21.74 -10.26
CA PRO A 26 -7.29 22.82 -10.89
C PRO A 26 -7.91 24.20 -10.73
N ASN A 27 -9.22 24.31 -10.48
CA ASN A 27 -9.90 25.59 -10.36
C ASN A 27 -9.92 26.15 -8.92
N LEU A 28 -9.56 25.32 -7.93
CA LEU A 28 -9.50 25.71 -6.53
C LEU A 28 -8.04 25.86 -6.06
N PHE A 29 -7.12 25.04 -6.57
CA PHE A 29 -5.72 25.01 -6.13
C PHE A 29 -4.77 25.71 -7.09
N ASP A 30 -5.23 26.69 -7.81
CA ASP A 30 -4.51 27.48 -8.79
C ASP A 30 -3.65 26.80 -9.87
N SER A 31 -3.77 27.40 -11.04
CA SER A 31 -3.05 27.26 -12.31
C SER A 31 -2.23 26.01 -12.57
N PRO A 32 -2.57 25.29 -13.65
CA PRO A 32 -2.10 23.95 -13.92
C PRO A 32 -0.63 23.87 -14.34
N PRO A 33 -0.01 22.71 -14.09
CA PRO A 33 -0.46 21.62 -13.23
C PRO A 33 0.29 21.64 -11.89
N ASN A 34 -0.33 22.16 -10.85
CA ASN A 34 0.28 22.13 -9.52
C ASN A 34 0.35 20.71 -9.00
N THR A 35 1.55 20.32 -8.59
CA THR A 35 1.83 19.02 -7.97
C THR A 35 2.21 19.26 -6.53
N TYR A 36 1.47 18.61 -5.63
CA TYR A 36 1.69 18.70 -4.19
C TYR A 36 2.34 17.42 -3.68
N VAL A 37 3.38 17.57 -2.89
CA VAL A 37 4.07 16.44 -2.25
C VAL A 37 3.73 16.43 -0.78
N PHE A 38 3.05 15.38 -0.35
CA PHE A 38 2.72 15.13 1.04
C PHE A 38 3.79 14.22 1.63
N ASN A 39 4.39 14.63 2.72
CA ASN A 39 5.33 13.83 3.49
C ASN A 39 4.59 13.17 4.65
N LYS A 40 4.90 11.90 4.94
CA LYS A 40 4.41 11.25 6.14
C LYS A 40 5.00 11.94 7.37
N THR A 41 4.13 12.49 8.21
CA THR A 41 4.51 13.22 9.42
C THR A 41 4.28 12.42 10.70
N GLY A 42 3.50 11.35 10.64
CA GLY A 42 3.21 10.53 11.81
C GLY A 42 2.25 9.39 11.53
N VAL A 43 1.77 8.81 12.63
CA VAL A 43 0.75 7.75 12.66
C VAL A 43 -0.23 8.13 13.77
N ASP A 44 -1.52 7.99 13.53
CA ASP A 44 -2.55 8.27 14.52
C ASP A 44 -2.74 7.11 15.53
N ALA A 45 -3.64 7.29 16.49
CA ALA A 45 -3.97 6.29 17.51
C ALA A 45 -4.60 5.01 16.95
N PHE A 46 -5.03 5.01 15.69
CA PHE A 46 -5.64 3.88 14.96
C PHE A 46 -4.67 3.23 13.98
N SER A 47 -3.38 3.52 14.10
CA SER A 47 -2.31 3.03 13.21
C SER A 47 -2.46 3.46 11.76
N LYS A 48 -3.08 4.64 11.51
CA LYS A 48 -3.19 5.25 10.18
C LYS A 48 -2.11 6.31 10.00
N ASN A 49 -1.49 6.32 8.82
CA ASN A 49 -0.49 7.30 8.48
C ASN A 49 -1.11 8.70 8.30
N ILE A 50 -0.38 9.72 8.72
CA ILE A 50 -0.72 11.13 8.54
C ILE A 50 0.26 11.72 7.55
N TYR A 51 -0.24 12.41 6.53
CA TYR A 51 0.56 13.06 5.51
C TYR A 51 0.25 14.55 5.45
N MET A 52 1.28 15.36 5.28
CA MET A 52 1.15 16.81 5.17
C MET A 52 2.06 17.33 4.07
N THR A 53 1.61 18.35 3.33
CA THR A 53 2.49 19.12 2.46
C THR A 53 3.44 19.95 3.32
N SER A 54 4.63 20.22 2.82
CA SER A 54 5.44 21.31 3.35
C SER A 54 4.85 22.60 2.80
N PRO A 55 4.77 23.66 3.62
CA PRO A 55 4.41 24.98 3.10
C PRO A 55 5.32 25.32 1.92
N ILE A 56 4.72 25.68 0.79
CA ILE A 56 5.49 26.02 -0.40
C ILE A 56 5.77 27.53 -0.31
N ASP A 57 7.06 27.87 -0.12
CA ASP A 57 7.48 29.26 -0.06
C ASP A 57 7.13 29.99 -1.36
N GLY A 58 6.19 30.92 -1.28
CA GLY A 58 6.11 32.13 -2.10
C GLY A 58 5.60 32.01 -3.52
N GLY A 59 5.05 30.87 -3.98
CA GLY A 59 4.71 30.73 -5.40
C GLY A 59 3.36 30.11 -5.73
N GLN A 60 2.69 29.51 -4.78
CA GLN A 60 1.42 28.82 -5.02
C GLN A 60 0.33 29.43 -4.16
N ASP A 61 -0.42 30.32 -4.77
CA ASP A 61 -1.59 30.94 -4.17
C ASP A 61 -2.75 29.93 -4.13
N CYS A 62 -3.29 29.66 -2.97
CA CYS A 62 -4.52 28.91 -2.78
C CYS A 62 -5.72 29.84 -2.94
N SER A 63 -5.99 30.32 -4.14
CA SER A 63 -7.14 31.19 -4.47
C SER A 63 -7.28 32.38 -3.52
N GLY A 64 -6.18 33.06 -3.19
CA GLY A 64 -6.16 34.21 -2.28
C GLY A 64 -6.14 33.86 -0.79
N LEU A 65 -6.02 32.58 -0.46
CA LEU A 65 -5.91 32.09 0.93
C LEU A 65 -4.45 31.97 1.42
N GLY A 66 -3.47 32.39 0.60
CA GLY A 66 -2.06 32.25 0.90
C GLY A 66 -1.46 30.91 0.44
N THR A 67 -0.45 30.42 1.14
CA THR A 67 0.24 29.16 0.77
C THR A 67 -0.67 27.94 0.98
N CYS A 68 -0.76 27.07 -0.03
CA CYS A 68 -1.52 25.84 0.08
C CYS A 68 -0.92 24.91 1.12
N GLU A 69 -1.64 24.62 2.17
CA GLU A 69 -1.30 23.65 3.18
C GLU A 69 -2.34 22.55 3.20
N PHE A 70 -1.91 21.32 2.93
CA PHE A 70 -2.81 20.18 2.82
C PHE A 70 -2.42 19.05 3.74
N LYS A 71 -3.42 18.28 4.18
CA LYS A 71 -3.27 17.15 5.05
C LYS A 71 -4.17 15.99 4.62
N ILE A 72 -3.62 14.78 4.60
CA ILE A 72 -4.40 13.54 4.44
C ILE A 72 -4.32 12.78 5.75
N GLN A 73 -5.48 12.50 6.34
CA GLN A 73 -5.60 11.79 7.62
C GLN A 73 -6.83 10.89 7.66
N TRP A 74 -6.85 9.96 8.62
CA TRP A 74 -8.00 9.16 8.95
C TRP A 74 -8.91 9.86 9.95
N ASN A 75 -10.22 9.85 9.71
CA ASN A 75 -11.23 10.25 10.68
C ASN A 75 -11.94 8.99 11.20
N ASN A 76 -11.60 8.55 12.41
CA ASN A 76 -12.13 7.32 12.97
C ASN A 76 -13.62 7.42 13.32
N ALA A 77 -14.10 8.58 13.75
CA ALA A 77 -15.51 8.79 14.10
C ALA A 77 -16.44 8.63 12.88
N LEU A 78 -15.96 9.04 11.69
CA LEU A 78 -16.69 8.95 10.43
C LEU A 78 -16.23 7.79 9.56
N THR A 79 -15.25 6.98 10.03
CA THR A 79 -14.68 5.82 9.34
C THR A 79 -14.30 6.11 7.89
N ARG A 80 -13.55 7.20 7.68
CA ARG A 80 -13.17 7.66 6.34
C ARG A 80 -11.80 8.33 6.34
N TRP A 81 -11.15 8.35 5.19
CA TRP A 81 -10.02 9.21 4.92
C TRP A 81 -10.48 10.61 4.56
N GLU A 82 -9.76 11.63 4.98
CA GLU A 82 -10.04 13.03 4.73
C GLU A 82 -8.84 13.72 4.09
N PHE A 83 -9.09 14.50 3.06
CA PHE A 83 -8.16 15.45 2.47
C PHE A 83 -8.60 16.85 2.90
N LEU A 84 -7.78 17.47 3.70
CA LEU A 84 -8.03 18.76 4.33
C LEU A 84 -7.13 19.81 3.73
N GLY A 85 -7.61 21.05 3.65
CA GLY A 85 -6.83 22.24 3.36
C GLY A 85 -6.85 23.18 4.55
N ASP A 86 -5.85 24.03 4.64
CA ASP A 86 -5.76 25.13 5.62
C ASP A 86 -5.08 26.34 4.98
N GLU A 87 -5.06 27.48 5.69
CA GLU A 87 -4.56 28.77 5.18
C GLU A 87 -3.03 28.90 5.10
N GLY A 88 -2.27 27.83 5.36
CA GLY A 88 -0.82 27.83 5.22
C GLY A 88 -0.06 28.55 6.33
N ASN A 89 -0.62 28.57 7.53
CA ASN A 89 -0.01 29.18 8.73
C ASN A 89 0.81 28.18 9.58
N GLY A 90 0.99 26.92 9.11
CA GLY A 90 1.71 25.85 9.81
C GLY A 90 0.88 25.13 10.87
N THR A 91 -0.42 25.41 10.96
CA THR A 91 -1.33 24.76 11.90
C THR A 91 -2.57 24.24 11.19
N PHE A 92 -3.21 23.20 11.75
CA PHE A 92 -4.49 22.67 11.26
C PHE A 92 -5.55 22.81 12.35
N THR A 93 -5.78 24.04 12.81
CA THR A 93 -6.73 24.34 13.88
C THR A 93 -8.18 24.41 13.40
N THR A 94 -8.39 24.91 12.18
CA THR A 94 -9.71 25.04 11.55
C THR A 94 -9.68 24.59 10.10
N PRO A 95 -9.27 23.34 9.81
CA PRO A 95 -9.08 22.90 8.44
C PRO A 95 -10.40 22.77 7.68
N TYR A 96 -10.32 22.97 6.38
CA TYR A 96 -11.41 22.82 5.44
C TYR A 96 -11.40 21.40 4.86
N LEU A 97 -12.51 20.67 4.94
CA LEU A 97 -12.63 19.37 4.29
C LEU A 97 -12.84 19.57 2.79
N ILE A 98 -11.88 19.12 1.97
CA ILE A 98 -11.94 19.23 0.51
C ILE A 98 -12.49 17.95 -0.11
N TYR A 99 -11.93 16.81 0.26
CA TYR A 99 -12.38 15.49 -0.17
C TYR A 99 -12.45 14.51 0.99
N TYR A 100 -13.27 13.48 0.84
CA TYR A 100 -13.26 12.33 1.75
C TYR A 100 -13.46 11.02 0.98
N ASN A 101 -12.93 9.91 1.52
CA ASN A 101 -13.10 8.56 0.97
C ASN A 101 -13.44 7.57 2.10
N SER A 102 -14.66 7.03 2.05
CA SER A 102 -15.15 6.01 3.00
C SER A 102 -15.22 4.61 2.39
N THR A 103 -14.83 4.45 1.12
CA THR A 103 -15.06 3.25 0.32
C THR A 103 -13.78 2.47 -0.03
N GLY A 104 -12.61 2.98 0.36
CA GLY A 104 -11.33 2.27 0.24
C GLY A 104 -11.16 1.15 1.29
N ASN A 105 -10.02 0.46 1.24
CA ASN A 105 -9.71 -0.53 2.26
C ASN A 105 -9.28 0.14 3.57
N ASN A 106 -10.19 0.17 4.55
CA ASN A 106 -9.97 0.82 5.83
C ASN A 106 -9.12 0.00 6.81
N SER A 107 -8.71 -1.22 6.48
CA SER A 107 -7.83 -2.04 7.33
C SER A 107 -6.35 -1.68 7.20
N VAL A 108 -5.95 -1.03 6.11
CA VAL A 108 -4.54 -0.67 5.85
C VAL A 108 -4.18 0.72 6.37
N PRO A 109 -2.89 0.98 6.68
CA PRO A 109 -2.45 2.25 7.27
C PRO A 109 -2.39 3.42 6.29
N ILE A 110 -2.48 3.17 4.98
CA ILE A 110 -2.32 4.17 3.91
C ILE A 110 -3.66 4.55 3.28
N PRO A 111 -3.82 5.80 2.80
CA PRO A 111 -5.06 6.26 2.19
C PRO A 111 -5.30 5.60 0.82
N PRO A 112 -6.56 5.54 0.36
CA PRO A 112 -6.87 5.15 -1.01
C PRO A 112 -6.19 6.08 -2.03
N GLY A 113 -5.73 5.54 -3.16
CA GLY A 113 -5.42 6.33 -4.34
C GLY A 113 -6.70 6.81 -5.04
N ASN A 114 -6.56 7.60 -6.11
CA ASN A 114 -7.70 8.13 -6.87
C ASN A 114 -8.45 7.08 -7.72
N SER A 115 -7.96 5.83 -7.74
CA SER A 115 -8.60 4.68 -8.41
C SER A 115 -9.17 3.65 -7.43
N ILE A 116 -9.03 3.87 -6.12
CA ILE A 116 -9.53 2.98 -5.06
C ILE A 116 -10.67 3.64 -4.30
N GLY A 117 -11.84 3.03 -4.38
CA GLY A 117 -13.04 3.64 -3.83
C GLY A 117 -13.35 4.97 -4.52
N THR A 118 -14.00 5.89 -3.79
CA THR A 118 -14.37 7.20 -4.32
C THR A 118 -13.94 8.29 -3.35
N TRP A 119 -13.09 9.19 -3.80
CA TRP A 119 -12.83 10.46 -3.14
C TRP A 119 -13.93 11.43 -3.55
N VAL A 120 -14.84 11.69 -2.63
CA VAL A 120 -16.01 12.54 -2.85
C VAL A 120 -15.65 13.98 -2.57
N GLU A 121 -15.92 14.88 -3.52
CA GLU A 121 -15.74 16.32 -3.33
C GLU A 121 -16.75 16.85 -2.30
N ASN A 122 -16.29 17.63 -1.35
CA ASN A 122 -17.13 18.40 -0.44
C ASN A 122 -17.59 19.72 -1.09
N THR A 123 -18.58 19.67 -1.94
CA THR A 123 -19.08 20.82 -2.70
C THR A 123 -19.59 21.96 -1.82
N ALA A 124 -19.97 21.67 -0.58
CA ALA A 124 -20.35 22.74 0.38
C ALA A 124 -19.17 23.65 0.74
N MET A 125 -17.94 23.15 0.65
CA MET A 125 -16.71 23.90 0.89
C MET A 125 -16.09 24.42 -0.41
N THR A 126 -16.02 23.57 -1.44
CA THR A 126 -15.32 23.87 -2.70
C THR A 126 -16.16 24.63 -3.71
N ASN A 127 -17.48 24.76 -3.48
CA ASN A 127 -18.46 25.26 -4.46
C ASN A 127 -18.41 24.52 -5.82
N GLY A 128 -17.94 23.27 -5.83
CA GLY A 128 -17.79 22.45 -7.04
C GLY A 128 -16.58 22.84 -7.91
N GLN A 129 -15.70 23.69 -7.42
CA GLN A 129 -14.52 24.18 -8.18
C GLN A 129 -13.50 23.08 -8.47
N CYS A 130 -13.51 22.00 -7.70
CA CYS A 130 -12.64 20.86 -7.98
C CYS A 130 -13.10 19.98 -9.15
N GLY A 131 -14.31 20.21 -9.68
CA GLY A 131 -14.81 19.50 -10.85
C GLY A 131 -15.33 18.10 -10.54
N GLY A 132 -15.79 17.85 -9.32
CA GLY A 132 -16.38 16.60 -8.87
C GLY A 132 -15.42 15.65 -8.16
N ASN A 133 -15.82 14.40 -8.03
CA ASN A 133 -15.03 13.37 -7.37
C ASN A 133 -13.71 13.13 -8.09
N LEU A 134 -12.67 12.75 -7.31
CA LEU A 134 -11.38 12.39 -7.92
C LEU A 134 -11.51 11.12 -8.76
N THR A 135 -10.95 11.18 -9.95
CA THR A 135 -10.86 10.08 -10.91
C THR A 135 -9.48 10.08 -11.57
N ALA A 136 -9.12 9.00 -12.26
CA ALA A 136 -7.89 8.94 -13.04
C ALA A 136 -7.85 9.92 -14.24
N VAL A 137 -8.99 10.56 -14.57
CA VAL A 137 -9.08 11.55 -15.66
C VAL A 137 -8.78 12.96 -15.17
N ASN A 138 -9.25 13.33 -13.97
CA ASN A 138 -9.15 14.70 -13.44
C ASN A 138 -8.09 14.87 -12.36
N SER A 139 -7.39 13.80 -11.97
CA SER A 139 -6.39 13.83 -10.92
C SER A 139 -5.33 12.76 -11.07
N THR A 140 -4.18 12.96 -10.44
CA THR A 140 -3.19 11.94 -10.17
C THR A 140 -2.92 11.87 -8.66
N MET A 141 -2.79 10.65 -8.14
CA MET A 141 -2.42 10.40 -6.74
C MET A 141 -1.53 9.16 -6.71
N THR A 142 -0.26 9.33 -6.43
CA THR A 142 0.76 8.27 -6.50
C THR A 142 1.64 8.26 -5.25
N GLY A 143 2.42 7.20 -5.08
CA GLY A 143 3.30 7.01 -3.92
C GLY A 143 2.67 6.13 -2.85
N ASP A 144 2.69 6.55 -1.59
CA ASP A 144 2.23 5.76 -0.44
C ASP A 144 0.69 5.75 -0.32
N VAL A 145 0.02 5.22 -1.34
CA VAL A 145 -1.44 5.10 -1.46
C VAL A 145 -1.84 3.69 -1.86
N GLN A 146 -3.07 3.31 -1.54
CA GLN A 146 -3.66 2.07 -2.04
C GLN A 146 -3.82 2.16 -3.57
N THR A 147 -3.40 1.12 -4.28
CA THR A 147 -3.49 1.06 -5.74
C THR A 147 -4.21 -0.22 -6.19
N THR A 148 -4.81 -0.19 -7.38
CA THR A 148 -5.42 -1.37 -8.02
C THR A 148 -4.40 -2.29 -8.68
N THR A 149 -3.11 -2.12 -8.41
CA THR A 149 -2.15 -3.01 -9.02
C THR A 149 -2.52 -4.45 -8.73
N LEU A 150 -2.74 -5.22 -9.80
CA LEU A 150 -2.63 -6.68 -9.83
C LEU A 150 -1.15 -7.09 -9.61
N GLY A 151 -0.45 -6.35 -8.76
CA GLY A 151 0.83 -6.69 -8.22
C GLY A 151 0.58 -7.46 -6.93
N THR A 152 1.24 -8.57 -6.74
CA THR A 152 1.34 -9.26 -5.47
C THR A 152 1.52 -8.21 -4.37
N SER A 153 0.45 -7.94 -3.62
CA SER A 153 0.54 -7.07 -2.46
C SER A 153 1.51 -7.73 -1.48
N ASP A 154 2.66 -7.14 -1.31
CA ASP A 154 3.52 -7.42 -0.16
C ASP A 154 2.81 -6.95 1.11
N LEU A 155 1.79 -7.66 1.51
CA LEU A 155 1.34 -7.69 2.88
C LEU A 155 2.41 -8.46 3.65
N SER A 156 3.40 -7.76 4.14
CA SER A 156 4.40 -8.32 5.03
C SER A 156 3.76 -8.63 6.38
N LYS A 157 3.07 -9.77 6.44
CA LYS A 157 2.94 -10.60 7.63
C LYS A 157 2.82 -12.04 7.16
N ASN A 158 3.90 -12.79 7.35
CA ASN A 158 4.04 -14.20 7.01
C ASN A 158 3.94 -14.47 5.50
N LYS A 159 4.96 -14.03 4.74
CA LYS A 159 5.10 -14.47 3.36
C LYS A 159 5.22 -15.98 3.36
N ILE A 160 4.18 -16.68 2.87
CA ILE A 160 4.24 -18.12 2.70
C ILE A 160 5.41 -18.42 1.76
N GLN A 161 6.30 -19.28 2.18
CA GLN A 161 7.47 -19.67 1.42
C GLN A 161 7.50 -21.19 1.23
N ILE A 162 7.98 -21.61 0.08
CA ILE A 162 8.27 -23.01 -0.20
C ILE A 162 9.77 -23.14 -0.49
N PHE A 163 10.40 -24.12 0.13
CA PHE A 163 11.82 -24.38 -0.06
C PHE A 163 12.16 -25.86 0.19
N PRO A 164 13.27 -26.35 -0.39
CA PRO A 164 14.07 -25.72 -1.42
C PRO A 164 13.35 -25.64 -2.78
N ASN A 165 13.75 -24.70 -3.61
CA ASN A 165 13.33 -24.66 -5.01
C ASN A 165 14.56 -24.26 -5.85
N PRO A 166 15.11 -25.18 -6.68
CA PRO A 166 14.64 -26.54 -7.03
C PRO A 166 14.69 -27.56 -5.89
N VAL A 167 13.75 -28.54 -5.94
CA VAL A 167 13.59 -29.57 -4.91
C VAL A 167 14.04 -30.95 -5.42
N VAL A 168 14.57 -31.77 -4.50
CA VAL A 168 14.87 -33.19 -4.76
C VAL A 168 13.76 -34.07 -4.17
N ASP A 169 13.62 -34.17 -2.85
CA ASP A 169 12.70 -35.10 -2.22
C ASP A 169 11.55 -34.43 -1.48
N PHE A 170 11.81 -33.34 -0.77
CA PHE A 170 10.82 -32.73 0.10
C PHE A 170 10.75 -31.22 -0.10
N ILE A 171 9.50 -30.68 -0.17
CA ILE A 171 9.21 -29.26 -0.08
C ILE A 171 8.83 -28.94 1.37
N THR A 172 9.43 -27.93 1.94
CA THR A 172 9.00 -27.34 3.21
C THR A 172 8.18 -26.09 2.94
N ILE A 173 7.07 -25.93 3.65
CA ILE A 173 6.20 -24.76 3.61
C ILE A 173 6.35 -24.00 4.92
N SER A 174 6.46 -22.68 4.86
CA SER A 174 6.48 -21.79 6.04
C SER A 174 5.59 -20.60 5.85
N GLY A 175 5.23 -19.93 6.96
CA GLY A 175 4.42 -18.70 6.93
C GLY A 175 2.92 -18.92 6.75
N ILE A 176 2.42 -20.14 6.97
CA ILE A 176 1.00 -20.50 6.96
C ILE A 176 0.71 -21.47 8.11
N ASP A 177 -0.41 -21.30 8.80
CA ASP A 177 -0.85 -22.14 9.93
C ASP A 177 -2.29 -22.65 9.76
N ASP A 178 -3.02 -22.15 8.76
CA ASP A 178 -4.42 -22.48 8.46
C ASP A 178 -4.60 -23.37 7.21
N GLY A 179 -3.54 -24.02 6.73
CA GLY A 179 -3.58 -24.92 5.58
C GLY A 179 -4.57 -26.08 5.80
N LEU A 180 -5.33 -26.44 4.79
CA LEU A 180 -6.31 -27.54 4.80
C LEU A 180 -5.89 -28.69 3.90
N THR A 181 -5.61 -28.42 2.64
CA THR A 181 -5.18 -29.42 1.64
C THR A 181 -4.13 -28.84 0.71
N ILE A 182 -3.30 -29.73 0.15
CA ILE A 182 -2.39 -29.39 -0.94
C ILE A 182 -2.76 -30.16 -2.21
N GLN A 183 -2.49 -29.56 -3.33
CA GLN A 183 -2.61 -30.16 -4.65
C GLN A 183 -1.39 -29.77 -5.49
N ILE A 184 -0.82 -30.75 -6.19
CA ILE A 184 0.31 -30.54 -7.11
C ILE A 184 -0.16 -30.86 -8.52
N TYR A 185 0.10 -29.94 -9.44
CA TYR A 185 -0.20 -30.03 -10.85
C TYR A 185 1.09 -29.99 -11.67
N ASN A 186 1.17 -30.77 -12.75
CA ASN A 186 2.22 -30.59 -13.74
C ASN A 186 1.97 -29.36 -14.61
N ILE A 187 2.90 -29.05 -15.52
CA ILE A 187 2.78 -27.87 -16.42
C ILE A 187 1.59 -27.97 -17.39
N ASP A 188 1.08 -29.17 -17.68
CA ASP A 188 -0.09 -29.40 -18.52
C ASP A 188 -1.41 -29.21 -17.77
N GLY A 189 -1.35 -28.86 -16.48
CA GLY A 189 -2.52 -28.66 -15.62
C GLY A 189 -3.12 -29.97 -15.08
N ARG A 190 -2.46 -31.12 -15.24
CA ARG A 190 -2.91 -32.39 -14.69
C ARG A 190 -2.55 -32.49 -13.22
N LEU A 191 -3.54 -32.84 -12.38
CA LEU A 191 -3.33 -33.15 -10.97
C LEU A 191 -2.47 -34.44 -10.82
N VAL A 192 -1.34 -34.33 -10.14
CA VAL A 192 -0.40 -35.43 -9.92
C VAL A 192 -0.32 -35.86 -8.46
N LYS A 193 -0.69 -34.98 -7.52
CA LYS A 193 -0.75 -35.30 -6.09
C LYS A 193 -1.81 -34.45 -5.40
N SER A 194 -2.54 -35.04 -4.42
CA SER A 194 -3.46 -34.32 -3.54
C SER A 194 -3.45 -35.03 -2.17
N GLU A 195 -3.26 -34.24 -1.11
CA GLU A 195 -3.24 -34.74 0.27
C GLU A 195 -3.64 -33.66 1.26
N MET A 196 -3.85 -34.00 2.53
CA MET A 196 -4.03 -33.05 3.60
C MET A 196 -2.79 -32.18 3.75
N PHE A 197 -2.99 -30.94 4.19
CA PHE A 197 -1.88 -30.02 4.38
C PHE A 197 -0.89 -30.53 5.44
N ASP A 198 0.39 -30.54 5.07
CA ASP A 198 1.52 -30.73 5.97
C ASP A 198 2.58 -29.67 5.62
N PHE A 199 3.39 -29.28 6.60
CA PHE A 199 4.53 -28.37 6.40
C PHE A 199 5.67 -28.99 5.59
N LYS A 200 5.70 -30.33 5.46
CA LYS A 200 6.70 -31.05 4.70
C LYS A 200 6.03 -32.02 3.73
N ILE A 201 6.16 -31.73 2.44
CA ILE A 201 5.53 -32.49 1.35
C ILE A 201 6.58 -33.36 0.67
N ASP A 202 6.33 -34.65 0.60
CA ASP A 202 7.15 -35.60 -0.16
C ASP A 202 6.84 -35.46 -1.67
N VAL A 203 7.85 -35.14 -2.45
CA VAL A 203 7.80 -35.03 -3.92
C VAL A 203 8.81 -35.96 -4.60
N SER A 204 9.39 -36.92 -3.86
CA SER A 204 10.42 -37.84 -4.35
C SER A 204 9.97 -38.68 -5.56
N GLN A 205 8.67 -38.97 -5.63
CA GLN A 205 8.06 -39.80 -6.70
C GLN A 205 7.71 -38.99 -7.96
N LEU A 206 7.86 -37.64 -7.92
CA LEU A 206 7.62 -36.83 -9.10
C LEU A 206 8.82 -36.88 -10.05
N VAL A 207 8.53 -36.96 -11.35
CA VAL A 207 9.58 -36.88 -12.37
C VAL A 207 10.19 -35.48 -12.44
N PRO A 208 11.46 -35.33 -12.84
CA PRO A 208 12.04 -34.01 -13.02
C PRO A 208 11.21 -33.13 -13.94
N GLY A 209 10.97 -31.87 -13.55
CA GLY A 209 10.16 -30.94 -14.32
C GLY A 209 9.56 -29.81 -13.48
N GLY A 210 8.76 -28.98 -14.15
CA GLY A 210 8.04 -27.86 -13.53
C GLY A 210 6.68 -28.27 -12.99
N TYR A 211 6.31 -27.74 -11.81
CA TYR A 211 5.06 -28.04 -11.13
C TYR A 211 4.46 -26.77 -10.50
N ILE A 212 3.14 -26.85 -10.25
CA ILE A 212 2.39 -25.86 -9.49
C ILE A 212 1.84 -26.53 -8.23
N LEU A 213 2.24 -26.02 -7.05
CA LEU A 213 1.67 -26.37 -5.76
C LEU A 213 0.53 -25.39 -5.44
N LYS A 214 -0.66 -25.92 -5.14
CA LYS A 214 -1.79 -25.17 -4.59
C LYS A 214 -1.99 -25.56 -3.14
N ILE A 215 -2.14 -24.58 -2.27
CA ILE A 215 -2.49 -24.73 -0.86
C ILE A 215 -3.87 -24.13 -0.68
N ASN A 216 -4.85 -24.94 -0.28
CA ASN A 216 -6.17 -24.49 0.11
C ASN A 216 -6.19 -24.29 1.62
N THR A 217 -6.76 -23.19 2.11
CA THR A 217 -6.83 -22.86 3.52
C THR A 217 -8.24 -23.06 4.08
N ARG A 218 -8.37 -23.09 5.40
CA ARG A 218 -9.66 -23.23 6.09
C ARG A 218 -10.60 -22.04 5.86
N ASN A 219 -10.05 -20.87 5.57
CA ASN A 219 -10.79 -19.66 5.24
C ASN A 219 -11.06 -19.51 3.74
N PHE A 220 -10.99 -20.61 2.97
CA PHE A 220 -11.25 -20.68 1.52
C PHE A 220 -10.30 -19.87 0.64
N GLN A 221 -9.12 -19.50 1.13
CA GLN A 221 -8.09 -18.90 0.29
C GLN A 221 -7.28 -19.97 -0.43
N ILE A 222 -6.74 -19.61 -1.60
CA ILE A 222 -5.91 -20.50 -2.42
C ILE A 222 -4.57 -19.78 -2.68
N HIS A 223 -3.49 -20.41 -2.21
CA HIS A 223 -2.13 -19.95 -2.50
C HIS A 223 -1.49 -20.86 -3.55
N GLN A 224 -0.78 -20.26 -4.52
CA GLN A 224 -0.16 -20.99 -5.63
C GLN A 224 1.33 -20.67 -5.72
N PHE A 225 2.14 -21.73 -5.87
CA PHE A 225 3.60 -21.63 -5.97
C PHE A 225 4.09 -22.46 -7.15
N LYS A 226 5.05 -21.94 -7.88
CA LYS A 226 5.78 -22.73 -8.90
C LYS A 226 7.05 -23.28 -8.27
N PHE A 227 7.33 -24.56 -8.55
CA PHE A 227 8.59 -25.16 -8.15
C PHE A 227 9.15 -26.07 -9.25
N MET A 228 10.45 -26.32 -9.18
CA MET A 228 11.19 -27.20 -10.09
C MET A 228 11.63 -28.43 -9.33
N LYS A 229 11.25 -29.63 -9.83
CA LYS A 229 11.75 -30.94 -9.39
C LYS A 229 13.02 -31.27 -10.17
N LYS A 230 14.10 -31.63 -9.46
CA LYS A 230 15.33 -32.16 -10.03
C LYS A 230 15.29 -33.68 -10.15
#